data_aa36ee1acc3ede1365b4b648a63e284a
#
_entry.id   aa36ee1acc3ede1365b4b648a63e284a
#
_cell.length_a   1.000
_cell.length_b   1.000
_cell.length_c   1.000
_cell.angle_alpha   90.00
_cell.angle_beta   90.00
_cell.angle_gamma   90.00
#
_symmetry.space_group_name_H-M   'P 1'
#
loop_
_entity.id
_entity.type
_entity.pdbx_description
1 polymer ?
#
loop_
_entity_poly.entity_id
_entity_poly.type
_entity_poly.pdbx_seq_one_letter_code
_entity_poly.pdbx_strand_id
1 'polypeptide(L)'
;MYALYLYFLGLSFRNTAKALDPFVEKRSHVAVWNWVQLFNPNKFYLKRTRVTAFIIDETMLQIGSDYAWLWVAVEPVHKQILGVYISRHRNMLVAESFLRTLIKIYGKHIVYSDGGTWYPEACSSLGLRHLLHSSFEKGIIERTIEYFKDRTENFDDYYPCKSKVYHHMVHVYNWMSLFVHMHNSDIQHIRFMALAHSMGGDEA
;
A
#
# COMPACT_ATOMS: atom_id res chain seq x y z
N MET A 1 -7.61 15.94 4.36
CA MET A 1 -7.39 14.56 4.87
C MET A 1 -8.68 13.80 5.12
N TYR A 2 -9.68 14.32 5.84
CA TYR A 2 -10.91 13.59 6.17
C TYR A 2 -11.66 13.05 4.94
N ALA A 3 -11.78 13.81 3.86
CA ALA A 3 -12.35 13.33 2.60
C ALA A 3 -11.60 12.12 2.01
N LEU A 4 -10.27 12.15 2.06
CA LEU A 4 -9.44 11.05 1.58
C LEU A 4 -9.61 9.81 2.46
N TYR A 5 -9.77 10.00 3.77
CA TYR A 5 -10.05 8.92 4.70
C TYR A 5 -11.42 8.28 4.46
N LEU A 6 -12.47 9.06 4.28
CA LEU A 6 -13.80 8.55 3.91
C LEU A 6 -13.78 7.75 2.60
N TYR A 7 -13.05 8.27 1.60
CA TYR A 7 -12.85 7.56 0.34
C TYR A 7 -12.07 6.25 0.55
N PHE A 8 -11.00 6.28 1.35
CA PHE A 8 -10.25 5.09 1.74
C PHE A 8 -11.13 4.04 2.44
N LEU A 9 -12.07 4.47 3.29
CA LEU A 9 -13.04 3.58 3.96
C LEU A 9 -14.06 2.93 2.99
N GLY A 10 -14.03 3.29 1.69
CA GLY A 10 -14.84 2.66 0.64
C GLY A 10 -16.02 3.50 0.15
N LEU A 11 -16.17 4.76 0.60
CA LEU A 11 -17.17 5.64 0.03
C LEU A 11 -16.79 6.03 -1.42
N SER A 12 -17.76 6.01 -2.33
CA SER A 12 -17.55 6.57 -3.67
C SER A 12 -17.24 8.07 -3.58
N PHE A 13 -16.64 8.67 -4.62
CA PHE A 13 -16.41 10.12 -4.67
C PHE A 13 -17.67 10.93 -4.42
N ARG A 14 -18.83 10.49 -4.94
CA ARG A 14 -20.12 11.14 -4.73
C ARG A 14 -20.60 11.03 -3.29
N ASN A 15 -20.47 9.85 -2.69
CA ASN A 15 -20.87 9.63 -1.30
C ASN A 15 -19.93 10.34 -0.34
N THR A 16 -18.64 10.40 -0.64
CA THR A 16 -17.65 11.18 0.12
C THR A 16 -18.03 12.67 0.09
N ALA A 17 -18.35 13.22 -1.08
CA ALA A 17 -18.78 14.60 -1.19
C ALA A 17 -20.06 14.87 -0.38
N LYS A 18 -21.07 13.97 -0.46
CA LYS A 18 -22.32 14.09 0.34
C LYS A 18 -22.04 13.99 1.85
N ALA A 19 -21.15 13.12 2.29
CA ALA A 19 -20.80 12.96 3.70
C ALA A 19 -20.10 14.21 4.28
N LEU A 20 -19.47 15.00 3.44
CA LEU A 20 -18.83 16.26 3.84
C LEU A 20 -19.81 17.44 3.92
N ASP A 21 -20.89 17.45 3.15
CA ASP A 21 -21.84 18.58 3.03
C ASP A 21 -22.35 19.13 4.38
N PRO A 22 -22.62 18.31 5.42
CA PRO A 22 -23.07 18.84 6.73
C PRO A 22 -21.98 19.54 7.55
N PHE A 23 -20.70 19.34 7.24
CA PHE A 23 -19.58 19.77 8.09
C PHE A 23 -18.70 20.85 7.47
N VAL A 24 -18.73 20.98 6.14
CA VAL A 24 -17.89 21.93 5.39
C VAL A 24 -18.68 22.49 4.21
N GLU A 25 -18.14 23.54 3.57
CA GLU A 25 -18.71 24.04 2.33
C GLU A 25 -18.88 22.92 1.30
N LYS A 26 -20.00 22.94 0.58
CA LYS A 26 -20.35 21.96 -0.44
C LYS A 26 -19.20 21.75 -1.43
N ARG A 27 -18.75 20.51 -1.53
CA ARG A 27 -17.69 20.09 -2.45
C ARG A 27 -18.24 19.13 -3.50
N SER A 28 -17.77 19.26 -4.73
CA SER A 28 -18.16 18.33 -5.79
C SER A 28 -17.37 17.02 -5.68
N HIS A 29 -17.94 15.94 -6.21
CA HIS A 29 -17.22 14.67 -6.34
C HIS A 29 -15.95 14.78 -7.20
N VAL A 30 -15.91 15.76 -8.14
CA VAL A 30 -14.70 16.06 -8.93
C VAL A 30 -13.59 16.65 -8.07
N ALA A 31 -13.93 17.45 -7.04
CA ALA A 31 -12.93 17.94 -6.10
C ALA A 31 -12.29 16.78 -5.30
N VAL A 32 -13.12 15.83 -4.82
CA VAL A 32 -12.60 14.64 -4.12
C VAL A 32 -11.70 13.81 -5.04
N TRP A 33 -12.13 13.59 -6.30
CA TRP A 33 -11.31 12.92 -7.31
C TRP A 33 -9.96 13.61 -7.51
N ASN A 34 -9.94 14.92 -7.68
CA ASN A 34 -8.71 15.70 -7.82
C ASN A 34 -7.80 15.53 -6.59
N TRP A 35 -8.34 15.54 -5.38
CA TRP A 35 -7.54 15.37 -4.16
C TRP A 35 -6.87 14.00 -4.11
N VAL A 36 -7.55 12.94 -4.53
CA VAL A 36 -6.96 11.59 -4.64
C VAL A 36 -5.85 11.57 -5.67
N GLN A 37 -6.07 12.19 -6.85
CA GLN A 37 -5.05 12.23 -7.91
C GLN A 37 -3.80 13.05 -7.54
N LEU A 38 -3.98 14.10 -6.75
CA LEU A 38 -2.91 14.99 -6.31
C LEU A 38 -2.28 14.57 -4.98
N PHE A 39 -2.76 13.47 -4.39
CA PHE A 39 -2.21 12.99 -3.12
C PHE A 39 -0.72 12.67 -3.26
N ASN A 40 0.08 13.27 -2.40
CA ASN A 40 1.52 13.05 -2.34
C ASN A 40 1.92 12.62 -0.92
N PRO A 41 2.22 11.33 -0.68
CA PRO A 41 2.54 10.81 0.64
C PRO A 41 3.83 11.41 1.22
N ASN A 42 4.74 11.93 0.38
CA ASN A 42 5.98 12.55 0.84
C ASN A 42 5.75 13.83 1.66
N LYS A 43 4.55 14.41 1.61
CA LYS A 43 4.16 15.57 2.43
C LYS A 43 3.68 15.18 3.83
N PHE A 44 3.49 13.89 4.09
CA PHE A 44 2.96 13.39 5.35
C PHE A 44 4.00 12.50 6.02
N TYR A 45 4.48 12.91 7.17
CA TYR A 45 5.42 12.12 7.96
C TYR A 45 4.67 11.01 8.69
N LEU A 46 4.91 9.76 8.29
CA LEU A 46 4.62 8.61 9.13
C LEU A 46 5.87 8.24 9.91
N LYS A 47 5.72 8.04 11.22
CA LYS A 47 6.83 7.57 12.07
C LYS A 47 7.33 6.23 11.51
N ARG A 48 8.61 6.17 11.10
CA ARG A 48 9.22 4.93 10.66
C ARG A 48 9.32 3.99 11.84
N THR A 49 8.74 2.80 11.71
CA THR A 49 8.96 1.71 12.65
C THR A 49 10.27 1.01 12.33
N ARG A 50 10.81 0.32 13.33
CA ARG A 50 11.97 -0.56 13.13
C ARG A 50 11.56 -1.69 12.18
N VAL A 51 12.25 -1.80 11.06
CA VAL A 51 12.05 -2.88 10.08
C VAL A 51 12.89 -4.08 10.52
N THR A 52 12.29 -5.26 10.56
CA THR A 52 12.95 -6.51 10.93
C THR A 52 13.25 -7.37 9.71
N ALA A 53 12.34 -7.38 8.74
CA ALA A 53 12.46 -8.10 7.48
C ALA A 53 11.53 -7.49 6.42
N PHE A 54 11.69 -7.92 5.18
CA PHE A 54 10.79 -7.64 4.07
C PHE A 54 10.02 -8.93 3.73
N ILE A 55 8.71 -8.92 3.89
CA ILE A 55 7.84 -9.94 3.30
C ILE A 55 7.36 -9.38 1.97
N ILE A 56 7.64 -10.06 0.87
CA ILE A 56 7.37 -9.56 -0.48
C ILE A 56 6.54 -10.57 -1.25
N ASP A 57 5.58 -10.04 -1.98
CA ASP A 57 4.79 -10.81 -2.95
C ASP A 57 4.27 -9.87 -4.03
N GLU A 58 3.77 -10.41 -5.14
CA GLU A 58 3.15 -9.63 -6.18
C GLU A 58 1.82 -10.22 -6.61
N THR A 59 0.95 -9.36 -7.10
CA THR A 59 -0.35 -9.74 -7.66
C THR A 59 -0.62 -9.02 -8.97
N MET A 60 -1.41 -9.66 -9.81
CA MET A 60 -1.85 -9.03 -11.06
C MET A 60 -3.03 -8.09 -10.79
N LEU A 61 -2.97 -6.90 -11.37
CA LEU A 61 -4.04 -5.92 -11.38
C LEU A 61 -4.53 -5.69 -12.79
N GLN A 62 -5.85 -5.59 -12.94
CA GLN A 62 -6.46 -5.12 -14.17
C GLN A 62 -6.60 -3.60 -14.13
N ILE A 63 -6.14 -2.91 -15.18
CA ILE A 63 -6.20 -1.45 -15.30
C ILE A 63 -6.84 -1.14 -16.66
N GLY A 64 -8.16 -0.99 -16.68
CA GLY A 64 -8.91 -0.91 -17.93
C GLY A 64 -8.81 -2.22 -18.73
N SER A 65 -8.34 -2.14 -19.97
CA SER A 65 -8.06 -3.31 -20.82
C SER A 65 -6.68 -3.92 -20.60
N ASP A 66 -5.81 -3.28 -19.83
CA ASP A 66 -4.43 -3.68 -19.61
C ASP A 66 -4.26 -4.40 -18.26
N TYR A 67 -3.14 -5.13 -18.15
CA TYR A 67 -2.71 -5.75 -16.90
C TYR A 67 -1.39 -5.15 -16.42
N ALA A 68 -1.25 -5.06 -15.11
CA ALA A 68 -0.01 -4.68 -14.44
C ALA A 68 0.24 -5.58 -13.24
N TRP A 69 1.49 -5.62 -12.77
CA TRP A 69 1.88 -6.32 -11.56
C TRP A 69 2.07 -5.33 -10.43
N LEU A 70 1.35 -5.54 -9.34
CA LEU A 70 1.53 -4.82 -8.07
C LEU A 70 2.46 -5.66 -7.19
N TRP A 71 3.62 -5.11 -6.87
CA TRP A 71 4.56 -5.64 -5.91
C TRP A 71 4.34 -4.97 -4.57
N VAL A 72 4.29 -5.76 -3.51
CA VAL A 72 4.01 -5.28 -2.16
C VAL A 72 5.09 -5.78 -1.22
N ALA A 73 5.57 -4.91 -0.33
CA ALA A 73 6.46 -5.29 0.75
C ALA A 73 5.84 -4.91 2.10
N VAL A 74 5.84 -5.84 3.03
CA VAL A 74 5.24 -5.68 4.37
C VAL A 74 6.28 -6.01 5.45
N GLU A 75 6.23 -5.29 6.56
CA GLU A 75 7.01 -5.55 7.76
C GLU A 75 6.28 -6.57 8.66
N PRO A 76 6.94 -7.69 9.07
CA PRO A 76 6.25 -8.79 9.73
C PRO A 76 5.66 -8.47 11.12
N VAL A 77 6.33 -7.64 11.92
CA VAL A 77 5.93 -7.39 13.32
C VAL A 77 4.76 -6.41 13.41
N HIS A 78 4.86 -5.32 12.69
CA HIS A 78 3.88 -4.24 12.74
C HIS A 78 2.87 -4.29 11.60
N LYS A 79 3.09 -5.16 10.61
CA LYS A 79 2.26 -5.33 9.41
C LYS A 79 2.13 -4.04 8.58
N GLN A 80 3.11 -3.14 8.70
CA GLN A 80 3.15 -1.92 7.90
C GLN A 80 3.56 -2.25 6.48
N ILE A 81 2.91 -1.62 5.52
CA ILE A 81 3.30 -1.68 4.12
C ILE A 81 4.54 -0.79 3.97
N LEU A 82 5.67 -1.39 3.64
CA LEU A 82 6.96 -0.72 3.46
C LEU A 82 7.08 -0.04 2.10
N GLY A 83 6.43 -0.61 1.10
CA GLY A 83 6.41 -0.05 -0.23
C GLY A 83 5.54 -0.85 -1.18
N VAL A 84 5.15 -0.19 -2.26
CA VAL A 84 4.47 -0.77 -3.41
C VAL A 84 5.18 -0.34 -4.68
N TYR A 85 5.15 -1.20 -5.68
CA TYR A 85 5.69 -0.92 -7.00
C TYR A 85 4.77 -1.48 -8.07
N ILE A 86 4.63 -0.79 -9.20
CA ILE A 86 3.76 -1.20 -10.29
C ILE A 86 4.61 -1.38 -11.54
N SER A 87 4.47 -2.51 -12.21
CA SER A 87 5.21 -2.84 -13.41
C SER A 87 4.36 -3.55 -14.45
N ARG A 88 4.77 -3.46 -15.72
CA ARG A 88 4.16 -4.25 -16.80
C ARG A 88 4.71 -5.67 -16.86
N HIS A 89 5.89 -5.89 -16.33
CA HIS A 89 6.58 -7.17 -16.38
C HIS A 89 6.77 -7.76 -14.98
N ARG A 90 6.75 -9.08 -14.93
CA ARG A 90 7.07 -9.88 -13.74
C ARG A 90 8.36 -10.63 -14.03
N ASN A 91 9.48 -10.06 -13.60
CA ASN A 91 10.80 -10.65 -13.83
C ASN A 91 11.81 -10.19 -12.77
N MET A 92 13.03 -10.77 -12.82
CA MET A 92 14.12 -10.50 -11.90
C MET A 92 14.52 -9.01 -11.85
N LEU A 93 14.59 -8.31 -12.99
CA LEU A 93 15.01 -6.91 -13.04
C LEU A 93 14.03 -5.99 -12.31
N VAL A 94 12.73 -6.31 -12.40
CA VAL A 94 11.68 -5.59 -11.67
C VAL A 94 11.78 -5.89 -10.18
N ALA A 95 11.94 -7.15 -9.78
CA ALA A 95 12.16 -7.53 -8.39
C ALA A 95 13.39 -6.83 -7.80
N GLU A 96 14.49 -6.80 -8.52
CA GLU A 96 15.71 -6.10 -8.12
C GLU A 96 15.50 -4.59 -7.96
N SER A 97 14.80 -3.94 -8.90
CA SER A 97 14.49 -2.50 -8.82
C SER A 97 13.64 -2.17 -7.61
N PHE A 98 12.65 -3.02 -7.31
CA PHE A 98 11.81 -2.86 -6.14
C PHE A 98 12.62 -3.03 -4.84
N LEU A 99 13.42 -4.09 -4.73
CA LEU A 99 14.30 -4.33 -3.59
C LEU A 99 15.31 -3.19 -3.38
N ARG A 100 15.91 -2.65 -4.45
CA ARG A 100 16.80 -1.48 -4.37
C ARG A 100 16.11 -0.27 -3.74
N THR A 101 14.83 -0.04 -4.08
CA THR A 101 14.04 1.04 -3.50
C THR A 101 13.84 0.83 -1.99
N LEU A 102 13.52 -0.40 -1.56
CA LEU A 102 13.38 -0.73 -0.15
C LEU A 102 14.69 -0.59 0.62
N ILE A 103 15.80 -1.08 0.06
CA ILE A 103 17.14 -0.94 0.65
C ILE A 103 17.52 0.53 0.84
N LYS A 104 17.24 1.38 -0.14
CA LYS A 104 17.54 2.81 -0.06
C LYS A 104 16.82 3.49 1.10
N ILE A 105 15.62 3.03 1.45
CA ILE A 105 14.78 3.65 2.47
C ILE A 105 15.04 3.04 3.86
N TYR A 106 15.19 1.72 3.93
CA TYR A 106 15.17 0.96 5.18
C TYR A 106 16.50 0.25 5.51
N GLY A 107 17.43 0.18 4.56
CA GLY A 107 18.63 -0.63 4.68
C GLY A 107 18.42 -2.08 4.21
N LYS A 108 19.46 -2.91 4.37
CA LYS A 108 19.41 -4.34 4.01
C LYS A 108 18.75 -5.15 5.12
N HIS A 109 17.75 -5.95 4.76
CA HIS A 109 17.05 -6.88 5.64
C HIS A 109 16.89 -8.23 4.98
N ILE A 110 16.48 -9.24 5.75
CA ILE A 110 16.08 -10.55 5.22
C ILE A 110 14.82 -10.35 4.36
N VAL A 111 14.78 -11.07 3.24
CA VAL A 111 13.64 -11.07 2.31
C VAL A 111 12.94 -12.42 2.39
N TYR A 112 11.65 -12.40 2.65
CA TYR A 112 10.76 -13.55 2.57
C TYR A 112 9.89 -13.43 1.32
N SER A 113 9.78 -14.48 0.50
CA SER A 113 8.90 -14.55 -0.66
C SER A 113 8.32 -15.95 -0.87
N ASP A 114 7.40 -16.09 -1.83
CA ASP A 114 6.78 -17.36 -2.23
C ASP A 114 7.73 -18.33 -2.98
N GLY A 115 8.95 -17.88 -3.29
CA GLY A 115 9.93 -18.66 -4.05
C GLY A 115 9.81 -18.50 -5.56
N GLY A 116 9.12 -17.49 -6.06
CA GLY A 116 9.18 -17.11 -7.47
C GLY A 116 10.62 -16.99 -7.95
N THR A 117 10.91 -17.52 -9.15
CA THR A 117 12.29 -17.71 -9.67
C THR A 117 13.12 -16.42 -9.77
N TRP A 118 12.46 -15.26 -9.84
CA TRP A 118 13.09 -13.94 -9.89
C TRP A 118 13.65 -13.45 -8.55
N TYR A 119 13.13 -13.91 -7.38
CA TYR A 119 13.54 -13.42 -6.08
C TYR A 119 14.95 -13.89 -5.65
N PRO A 120 15.30 -15.18 -5.79
CA PRO A 120 16.63 -15.65 -5.37
C PRO A 120 17.76 -14.91 -6.08
N GLU A 121 17.65 -14.72 -7.40
CA GLU A 121 18.67 -14.02 -8.19
C GLU A 121 18.73 -12.53 -7.85
N ALA A 122 17.58 -11.85 -7.75
CA ALA A 122 17.50 -10.44 -7.37
C ALA A 122 18.08 -10.20 -5.95
N CYS A 123 17.81 -11.09 -5.00
CA CYS A 123 18.38 -11.00 -3.66
C CYS A 123 19.88 -11.23 -3.67
N SER A 124 20.35 -12.23 -4.42
CA SER A 124 21.79 -12.54 -4.56
C SER A 124 22.56 -11.35 -5.15
N SER A 125 22.05 -10.73 -6.23
CA SER A 125 22.68 -9.57 -6.86
C SER A 125 22.82 -8.36 -5.91
N LEU A 126 21.91 -8.24 -4.94
CA LEU A 126 21.88 -7.17 -3.94
C LEU A 126 22.59 -7.52 -2.63
N GLY A 127 23.09 -8.75 -2.49
CA GLY A 127 23.68 -9.28 -1.27
C GLY A 127 22.66 -9.31 -0.11
N LEU A 128 21.44 -9.74 -0.39
CA LEU A 128 20.35 -9.95 0.58
C LEU A 128 20.20 -11.45 0.88
N ARG A 129 19.88 -11.77 2.12
CA ARG A 129 19.47 -13.12 2.49
C ARG A 129 18.01 -13.32 2.07
N HIS A 130 17.76 -14.36 1.28
CA HIS A 130 16.42 -14.75 0.83
C HIS A 130 15.98 -16.04 1.54
N LEU A 131 14.73 -16.07 1.99
CA LEU A 131 14.07 -17.22 2.61
C LEU A 131 12.66 -17.37 2.01
N LEU A 132 12.16 -18.60 2.00
CA LEU A 132 10.77 -18.87 1.64
C LEU A 132 9.83 -18.43 2.76
N HIS A 133 8.62 -18.00 2.42
CA HIS A 133 7.56 -17.75 3.37
C HIS A 133 7.27 -18.98 4.23
N SER A 134 7.20 -18.81 5.55
CA SER A 134 6.45 -19.71 6.40
C SER A 134 4.95 -19.42 6.29
N SER A 135 4.11 -20.24 6.90
CA SER A 135 2.66 -19.98 6.97
C SER A 135 2.34 -18.61 7.62
N PHE A 136 3.21 -18.14 8.51
CA PHE A 136 3.03 -16.85 9.18
C PHE A 136 3.24 -15.67 8.21
N GLU A 137 4.39 -15.61 7.52
CA GLU A 137 4.68 -14.55 6.56
C GLU A 137 3.68 -14.57 5.39
N LYS A 138 3.37 -15.78 4.90
CA LYS A 138 2.37 -15.99 3.85
C LYS A 138 1.02 -15.40 4.23
N GLY A 139 0.51 -15.71 5.42
CA GLY A 139 -0.77 -15.18 5.89
C GLY A 139 -0.79 -13.65 6.08
N ILE A 140 0.37 -13.00 6.33
CA ILE A 140 0.45 -11.54 6.40
C ILE A 140 0.33 -10.92 5.02
N ILE A 141 1.13 -11.40 4.07
CA ILE A 141 1.19 -10.80 2.73
C ILE A 141 -0.08 -11.06 1.93
N GLU A 142 -0.66 -12.28 2.01
CA GLU A 142 -1.92 -12.63 1.36
C GLU A 142 -3.05 -11.72 1.84
N ARG A 143 -3.23 -11.52 3.15
CA ARG A 143 -4.25 -10.60 3.70
C ARG A 143 -4.03 -9.16 3.26
N THR A 144 -2.79 -8.73 3.14
CA THR A 144 -2.49 -7.38 2.64
C THR A 144 -2.87 -7.24 1.18
N ILE A 145 -2.55 -8.23 0.34
CA ILE A 145 -2.92 -8.26 -1.07
C ILE A 145 -4.45 -8.34 -1.24
N GLU A 146 -5.13 -9.19 -0.46
CA GLU A 146 -6.58 -9.29 -0.45
C GLU A 146 -7.23 -7.95 -0.10
N TYR A 147 -6.72 -7.27 0.91
CA TYR A 147 -7.20 -5.93 1.28
C TYR A 147 -7.03 -4.90 0.16
N PHE A 148 -5.95 -4.97 -0.64
CA PHE A 148 -5.82 -4.18 -1.86
C PHE A 148 -6.91 -4.54 -2.88
N LYS A 149 -7.14 -5.84 -3.11
CA LYS A 149 -8.13 -6.33 -4.08
C LYS A 149 -9.54 -5.90 -3.71
N ASP A 150 -9.96 -6.10 -2.47
CA ASP A 150 -11.27 -5.70 -1.96
C ASP A 150 -11.55 -4.21 -2.20
N ARG A 151 -10.51 -3.38 -2.10
CA ARG A 151 -10.63 -1.95 -2.36
C ARG A 151 -10.71 -1.61 -3.84
N THR A 152 -10.12 -2.43 -4.69
CA THR A 152 -10.15 -2.22 -6.14
C THR A 152 -11.43 -2.76 -6.78
N GLU A 153 -12.04 -3.80 -6.24
CA GLU A 153 -13.35 -4.33 -6.69
C GLU A 153 -14.47 -3.27 -6.59
N ASN A 154 -14.44 -2.40 -5.59
CA ASN A 154 -15.38 -1.29 -5.46
C ASN A 154 -15.31 -0.24 -6.60
N PHE A 155 -14.35 -0.37 -7.52
CA PHE A 155 -14.19 0.49 -8.69
C PHE A 155 -14.69 -0.15 -10.00
N ASP A 156 -15.58 -1.15 -9.92
CA ASP A 156 -16.07 -1.93 -11.07
C ASP A 156 -14.92 -2.47 -11.93
N ASP A 157 -13.93 -3.10 -11.29
CA ASP A 157 -12.69 -3.60 -11.90
C ASP A 157 -11.85 -2.54 -12.65
N TYR A 158 -12.25 -1.27 -12.57
CA TYR A 158 -11.56 -0.17 -13.21
C TYR A 158 -11.04 0.85 -12.19
N TYR A 159 -9.75 1.09 -12.20
CA TYR A 159 -9.24 2.31 -11.57
C TYR A 159 -9.89 3.53 -12.23
N PRO A 160 -10.27 4.57 -11.47
CA PRO A 160 -11.02 5.70 -11.99
C PRO A 160 -10.15 6.58 -12.91
N CYS A 161 -9.88 6.09 -14.11
CA CYS A 161 -9.04 6.72 -15.12
C CYS A 161 -9.81 6.91 -16.41
N LYS A 162 -10.06 8.15 -16.79
CA LYS A 162 -10.78 8.50 -18.01
C LYS A 162 -9.91 8.66 -19.26
N SER A 163 -8.64 8.36 -19.30
CA SER A 163 -7.83 8.61 -20.50
C SER A 163 -6.54 7.81 -20.60
N LYS A 164 -6.16 7.58 -21.83
CA LYS A 164 -4.95 6.99 -22.45
C LYS A 164 -3.88 6.38 -21.52
N VAL A 165 -3.40 5.22 -21.91
CA VAL A 165 -2.52 4.25 -21.23
C VAL A 165 -1.42 4.81 -20.30
N TYR A 166 -0.82 5.96 -20.62
CA TYR A 166 0.26 6.52 -19.80
C TYR A 166 -0.24 7.19 -18.52
N HIS A 167 -1.39 7.85 -18.56
CA HIS A 167 -1.98 8.50 -17.38
C HIS A 167 -2.55 7.50 -16.36
N HIS A 168 -2.92 6.31 -16.80
CA HIS A 168 -3.48 5.27 -15.91
C HIS A 168 -2.49 4.84 -14.83
N MET A 169 -1.23 4.59 -15.17
CA MET A 169 -0.22 4.12 -14.21
C MET A 169 0.07 5.14 -13.10
N VAL A 170 0.10 6.43 -13.44
CA VAL A 170 0.29 7.50 -12.44
C VAL A 170 -0.89 7.56 -11.47
N HIS A 171 -2.11 7.43 -11.97
CA HIS A 171 -3.31 7.44 -11.14
C HIS A 171 -3.38 6.23 -10.23
N VAL A 172 -3.05 5.05 -10.74
CA VAL A 172 -2.95 3.82 -9.95
C VAL A 172 -1.91 3.98 -8.86
N TYR A 173 -0.72 4.51 -9.18
CA TYR A 173 0.33 4.74 -8.21
C TYR A 173 -0.10 5.74 -7.12
N ASN A 174 -0.78 6.84 -7.48
CA ASN A 174 -1.29 7.82 -6.51
C ASN A 174 -2.32 7.20 -5.57
N TRP A 175 -3.23 6.38 -6.12
CA TRP A 175 -4.21 5.65 -5.31
C TRP A 175 -3.53 4.65 -4.37
N MET A 176 -2.57 3.86 -4.86
CA MET A 176 -1.79 2.93 -4.04
C MET A 176 -1.02 3.66 -2.93
N SER A 177 -0.46 4.83 -3.25
CA SER A 177 0.23 5.66 -2.27
C SER A 177 -0.71 6.18 -1.18
N LEU A 178 -1.93 6.56 -1.54
CA LEU A 178 -2.99 6.92 -0.59
C LEU A 178 -3.35 5.72 0.28
N PHE A 179 -3.55 4.55 -0.32
CA PHE A 179 -3.86 3.32 0.39
C PHE A 179 -2.79 2.99 1.44
N VAL A 180 -1.52 2.97 1.03
CA VAL A 180 -0.38 2.70 1.93
C VAL A 180 -0.33 3.69 3.08
N HIS A 181 -0.54 4.98 2.79
CA HIS A 181 -0.54 6.03 3.81
C HIS A 181 -1.65 5.80 4.84
N MET A 182 -2.88 5.57 4.39
CA MET A 182 -4.03 5.39 5.28
C MET A 182 -3.91 4.11 6.11
N HIS A 183 -3.55 2.98 5.47
CA HIS A 183 -3.31 1.71 6.15
C HIS A 183 -2.26 1.82 7.26
N ASN A 184 -1.11 2.43 6.94
CA ASN A 184 -0.04 2.59 7.92
C ASN A 184 -0.43 3.58 9.05
N SER A 185 -1.24 4.60 8.75
CA SER A 185 -1.77 5.53 9.75
C SER A 185 -2.72 4.83 10.73
N ASP A 186 -3.61 3.99 10.23
CA ASP A 186 -4.55 3.21 11.06
C ASP A 186 -3.79 2.27 12.00
N ILE A 187 -2.78 1.55 11.50
CA ILE A 187 -1.94 0.68 12.34
C ILE A 187 -1.26 1.47 13.45
N GLN A 188 -0.72 2.65 13.15
CA GLN A 188 -0.06 3.49 14.15
C GLN A 188 -1.05 4.01 15.19
N HIS A 189 -2.26 4.40 14.78
CA HIS A 189 -3.31 4.85 15.68
C HIS A 189 -3.76 3.75 16.63
N ILE A 190 -4.03 2.55 16.13
CA ILE A 190 -4.42 1.38 16.93
C ILE A 190 -3.34 1.07 17.97
N ARG A 191 -2.06 1.11 17.60
CA ARG A 191 -0.95 0.87 18.52
C ARG A 191 -0.85 1.96 19.61
N PHE A 192 -1.04 3.22 19.23
CA PHE A 192 -1.06 4.32 20.20
C PHE A 192 -2.17 4.14 21.23
N MET A 193 -3.37 3.79 20.79
CA MET A 193 -4.50 3.53 21.68
C MET A 193 -4.27 2.33 22.61
N ALA A 194 -3.68 1.25 22.09
CA ALA A 194 -3.33 0.06 22.89
C ALA A 194 -2.31 0.39 23.99
N LEU A 195 -1.28 1.19 23.67
CA LEU A 195 -0.28 1.63 24.63
C LEU A 195 -0.90 2.55 25.70
N ALA A 196 -1.78 3.48 25.31
CA ALA A 196 -2.47 4.37 26.23
C ALA A 196 -3.33 3.59 27.25
N HIS A 197 -4.03 2.54 26.81
CA HIS A 197 -4.81 1.67 27.69
C HIS A 197 -3.93 0.86 28.66
N SER A 198 -2.77 0.39 28.21
CA SER A 198 -1.85 -0.37 29.07
C SER A 198 -1.18 0.49 30.14
N MET A 199 -1.02 1.80 29.90
CA MET A 199 -0.43 2.74 30.85
C MET A 199 -1.46 3.35 31.82
N GLY A 200 -2.75 3.32 31.49
CA GLY A 200 -3.83 3.85 32.33
C GLY A 200 -4.48 2.80 33.25
N GLY A 201 -4.06 1.55 33.22
CA GLY A 201 -4.64 0.44 33.99
C GLY A 201 -4.02 0.20 35.39
N ASP A 202 -2.99 0.94 35.78
CA ASP A 202 -2.31 0.76 37.08
C ASP A 202 -2.76 1.76 38.17
N GLU A 203 -3.85 2.50 37.95
CA GLU A 203 -4.45 3.39 38.97
C GLU A 203 -5.90 2.99 39.28
N ALA A 204 -6.10 1.79 39.87
CA ALA A 204 -7.37 1.43 40.50
C ALA A 204 -7.15 0.45 41.66
#